data_db740529549ea17c894cbfc1a36ed659
#
_entry.id   db740529549ea17c894cbfc1a36ed659
#
_cell.length_a   1.000
_cell.length_b   1.000
_cell.length_c   1.000
_cell.angle_alpha   90.00
_cell.angle_beta   90.00
_cell.angle_gamma   90.00
#
_symmetry.space_group_name_H-M   'P 1'
#
loop_
_entity.id
_entity.type
_entity.pdbx_description
1 polymer ?
#
loop_
_entity_poly.entity_id
_entity_poly.type
_entity_poly.pdbx_seq_one_letter_code
_entity_poly.pdbx_strand_id
1 'polypeptide(L)'
;MKKIFLLQILLILSIFSFAQVNLQSLVKPGTKLIYAVETNEQKYDLIITVKALAPAVVFDWEMTDRANNNGTITHTPQAMISANTMYNYFVPGPKTLDDNTLCVWLSKNIFAGLMKPGKGIMMKMNIGDVPKKMGTYAEDNEELKILVNGEKETVEEELAKELNGEGTPVGNDVFFTFNNSAKMPVILRMRNDFYIVLKEIKTK
;
A
#
# COMPACT_ATOMS: atom_id res chain seq x y z
N MET A 1 27.92 -9.76 44.12
CA MET A 1 28.25 -8.81 43.02
C MET A 1 28.03 -9.36 41.62
N LYS A 2 28.40 -10.61 41.28
CA LYS A 2 28.19 -11.17 39.92
C LYS A 2 26.71 -11.29 39.48
N LYS A 3 25.77 -11.55 40.41
CA LYS A 3 24.34 -11.69 40.09
C LYS A 3 23.63 -10.35 39.74
N ILE A 4 24.11 -9.23 40.30
CA ILE A 4 23.53 -7.89 40.00
C ILE A 4 23.95 -7.41 38.61
N PHE A 5 25.18 -7.75 38.18
CA PHE A 5 25.68 -7.39 36.85
C PHE A 5 24.92 -8.11 35.70
N LEU A 6 24.53 -9.37 35.96
CA LEU A 6 23.75 -10.14 34.98
C LEU A 6 22.33 -9.57 34.80
N LEU A 7 21.72 -9.07 35.87
CA LEU A 7 20.38 -8.46 35.83
C LEU A 7 20.37 -7.12 35.07
N GLN A 8 21.45 -6.33 35.20
CA GLN A 8 21.58 -5.06 34.44
C GLN A 8 21.80 -5.28 32.94
N ILE A 9 22.52 -6.33 32.54
CA ILE A 9 22.69 -6.68 31.11
C ILE A 9 21.38 -7.17 30.53
N LEU A 10 20.56 -7.92 31.25
CA LEU A 10 19.25 -8.36 30.80
C LEU A 10 18.26 -7.17 30.61
N LEU A 11 18.35 -6.15 31.45
CA LEU A 11 17.53 -4.95 31.39
C LEU A 11 17.89 -4.06 30.16
N ILE A 12 19.15 -4.04 29.76
CA ILE A 12 19.62 -3.25 28.59
C ILE A 12 19.23 -3.93 27.27
N LEU A 13 19.15 -5.26 27.23
CA LEU A 13 18.73 -6.01 26.03
C LEU A 13 17.23 -5.91 25.73
N SER A 14 16.41 -5.48 26.68
CA SER A 14 14.95 -5.33 26.49
C SER A 14 14.52 -4.00 25.85
N ILE A 15 15.44 -3.07 25.56
CA ILE A 15 15.10 -1.72 25.08
C ILE A 15 15.07 -1.61 23.54
N PHE A 16 15.51 -2.64 22.81
CA PHE A 16 15.41 -2.65 21.34
C PHE A 16 14.12 -3.33 20.86
N SER A 17 12.99 -2.95 21.41
CA SER A 17 11.71 -3.17 20.75
C SER A 17 11.61 -2.12 19.65
N PHE A 18 11.94 -2.48 18.41
CA PHE A 18 11.61 -1.63 17.27
C PHE A 18 10.09 -1.49 17.25
N ALA A 19 9.60 -0.31 17.61
CA ALA A 19 8.18 -0.02 17.55
C ALA A 19 7.78 -0.05 16.08
N GLN A 20 7.00 -1.05 15.73
CA GLN A 20 6.45 -1.19 14.40
C GLN A 20 5.55 -0.01 14.08
N VAL A 21 5.76 0.63 12.94
CA VAL A 21 5.02 1.81 12.55
C VAL A 21 3.58 1.46 12.20
N ASN A 22 2.65 2.07 12.92
CA ASN A 22 1.24 2.00 12.59
C ASN A 22 0.90 3.03 11.50
N LEU A 23 0.91 2.60 10.24
CA LEU A 23 0.58 3.44 9.07
C LEU A 23 -0.77 4.16 9.19
N GLN A 24 -1.76 3.54 9.83
CA GLN A 24 -3.08 4.15 10.02
C GLN A 24 -3.00 5.46 10.82
N SER A 25 -2.07 5.56 11.77
CA SER A 25 -1.89 6.79 12.57
C SER A 25 -1.16 7.89 11.79
N LEU A 26 -0.36 7.52 10.81
CA LEU A 26 0.41 8.44 9.98
C LEU A 26 -0.40 9.01 8.82
N VAL A 27 -1.28 8.21 8.19
CA VAL A 27 -2.06 8.62 7.01
C VAL A 27 -3.23 9.48 7.44
N LYS A 28 -3.09 10.79 7.29
CA LYS A 28 -4.09 11.82 7.63
C LYS A 28 -4.00 12.99 6.66
N PRO A 29 -4.98 13.91 6.62
CA PRO A 29 -4.90 15.08 5.76
C PRO A 29 -3.59 15.86 5.94
N GLY A 30 -2.90 16.11 4.83
CA GLY A 30 -1.58 16.74 4.77
C GLY A 30 -0.41 15.77 4.70
N THR A 31 -0.59 14.48 4.98
CA THR A 31 0.47 13.47 4.83
C THR A 31 0.81 13.28 3.36
N LYS A 32 2.11 13.18 3.08
CA LYS A 32 2.63 12.78 1.77
C LYS A 32 3.11 11.33 1.81
N LEU A 33 2.61 10.52 0.88
CA LEU A 33 3.11 9.18 0.57
C LEU A 33 3.96 9.30 -0.68
N ILE A 34 5.24 8.94 -0.62
CA ILE A 34 6.19 9.05 -1.73
C ILE A 34 6.56 7.65 -2.19
N TYR A 35 6.16 7.33 -3.41
CA TYR A 35 6.43 6.05 -4.05
C TYR A 35 7.55 6.20 -5.07
N ALA A 36 8.49 5.28 -5.08
CA ALA A 36 9.37 5.09 -6.23
C ALA A 36 8.62 4.26 -7.28
N VAL A 37 8.60 4.72 -8.51
CA VAL A 37 7.98 4.06 -9.65
C VAL A 37 9.04 3.70 -10.66
N GLU A 38 9.02 2.45 -11.13
CA GLU A 38 9.89 1.94 -12.18
C GLU A 38 9.04 1.31 -13.27
N THR A 39 9.18 1.83 -14.49
CA THR A 39 8.62 1.26 -15.71
C THR A 39 9.76 0.75 -16.59
N ASN A 40 9.44 0.13 -17.71
CA ASN A 40 10.46 -0.29 -18.69
C ASN A 40 11.28 0.88 -19.27
N GLU A 41 10.74 2.11 -19.24
CA GLU A 41 11.33 3.27 -19.91
C GLU A 41 11.94 4.27 -18.93
N GLN A 42 11.44 4.36 -17.71
CA GLN A 42 11.80 5.46 -16.79
C GLN A 42 11.60 5.10 -15.32
N LYS A 43 12.28 5.88 -14.46
CA LYS A 43 12.11 5.86 -13.00
C LYS A 43 11.78 7.27 -12.52
N TYR A 44 10.81 7.37 -11.62
CA TYR A 44 10.36 8.64 -11.05
C TYR A 44 9.71 8.43 -9.69
N ASP A 45 9.41 9.52 -9.01
CA ASP A 45 8.61 9.49 -7.78
C ASP A 45 7.16 9.88 -8.10
N LEU A 46 6.22 9.10 -7.56
CA LEU A 46 4.81 9.47 -7.45
C LEU A 46 4.58 9.96 -6.02
N ILE A 47 4.21 11.22 -5.86
CA ILE A 47 3.95 11.85 -4.57
C ILE A 47 2.44 12.02 -4.41
N ILE A 48 1.87 11.36 -3.42
CA ILE A 48 0.46 11.43 -3.06
C ILE A 48 0.31 12.33 -1.84
N THR A 49 -0.41 13.43 -1.93
CA THR A 49 -0.72 14.32 -0.80
C THR A 49 -2.17 14.13 -0.37
N VAL A 50 -2.40 13.54 0.78
CA VAL A 50 -3.74 13.27 1.31
C VAL A 50 -4.45 14.58 1.62
N LYS A 51 -5.67 14.77 1.10
CA LYS A 51 -6.53 15.95 1.35
C LYS A 51 -7.67 15.63 2.30
N ALA A 52 -8.34 14.49 2.10
CA ALA A 52 -9.44 14.02 2.93
C ALA A 52 -9.48 12.49 2.93
N LEU A 53 -10.05 11.91 4.01
CA LEU A 53 -10.22 10.46 4.16
C LEU A 53 -11.69 10.07 4.40
N ALA A 54 -12.56 11.02 4.63
CA ALA A 54 -13.99 10.82 4.82
C ALA A 54 -14.78 12.08 4.42
N PRO A 55 -16.01 11.94 3.90
CA PRO A 55 -16.67 10.68 3.50
C PRO A 55 -16.05 10.04 2.26
N ALA A 56 -15.37 10.82 1.41
CA ALA A 56 -14.60 10.40 0.25
C ALA A 56 -13.10 10.46 0.55
N VAL A 57 -12.30 9.61 -0.07
CA VAL A 57 -10.84 9.75 -0.05
C VAL A 57 -10.43 10.67 -1.19
N VAL A 58 -9.79 11.79 -0.85
CA VAL A 58 -9.33 12.79 -1.81
C VAL A 58 -7.84 13.02 -1.60
N PHE A 59 -7.08 13.03 -2.68
CA PHE A 59 -5.65 13.33 -2.64
C PHE A 59 -5.18 14.02 -3.92
N ASP A 60 -4.18 14.88 -3.77
CA ASP A 60 -3.41 15.38 -4.89
C ASP A 60 -2.28 14.39 -5.21
N TRP A 61 -1.90 14.31 -6.46
CA TRP A 61 -0.77 13.54 -6.91
C TRP A 61 0.13 14.38 -7.82
N GLU A 62 1.44 14.10 -7.79
CA GLU A 62 2.42 14.64 -8.72
C GLU A 62 3.47 13.58 -9.07
N MET A 63 3.97 13.59 -10.30
CA MET A 63 5.08 12.78 -10.76
C MET A 63 6.29 13.66 -11.03
N THR A 64 7.47 13.20 -10.62
CA THR A 64 8.70 14.01 -10.69
C THR A 64 9.42 13.96 -12.03
N ASP A 65 8.95 13.11 -12.97
CA ASP A 65 9.56 12.92 -14.29
C ASP A 65 9.27 14.07 -15.26
N ARG A 66 8.18 14.80 -15.08
CA ARG A 66 7.71 15.88 -15.97
C ARG A 66 7.10 17.04 -15.19
N ALA A 67 7.40 18.25 -15.64
CA ALA A 67 6.71 19.43 -15.13
C ALA A 67 5.20 19.38 -15.46
N ASN A 68 4.37 19.81 -14.51
CA ASN A 68 2.90 19.84 -14.64
C ASN A 68 2.21 18.47 -14.78
N ASN A 69 2.89 17.37 -14.45
CA ASN A 69 2.30 16.04 -14.40
C ASN A 69 1.70 15.81 -13.00
N ASN A 70 0.56 16.42 -12.76
CA ASN A 70 -0.12 16.43 -11.46
C ASN A 70 -1.65 16.52 -11.61
N GLY A 71 -2.35 16.18 -10.55
CA GLY A 71 -3.80 16.24 -10.52
C GLY A 71 -4.37 15.91 -9.14
N THR A 72 -5.69 15.79 -9.10
CA THR A 72 -6.43 15.39 -7.91
C THR A 72 -7.29 14.17 -8.23
N ILE A 73 -7.24 13.15 -7.38
CA ILE A 73 -8.13 11.99 -7.47
C ILE A 73 -9.08 11.97 -6.28
N THR A 74 -10.35 11.67 -6.59
CA THR A 74 -11.40 11.44 -5.61
C THR A 74 -11.93 10.02 -5.75
N HIS A 75 -11.83 9.23 -4.67
CA HIS A 75 -12.56 7.96 -4.53
C HIS A 75 -13.90 8.23 -3.88
N THR A 76 -14.96 7.70 -4.47
CA THR A 76 -16.29 7.81 -3.86
C THR A 76 -16.37 6.98 -2.57
N PRO A 77 -17.28 7.32 -1.63
CA PRO A 77 -17.52 6.47 -0.45
C PRO A 77 -17.90 5.04 -0.82
N GLN A 78 -18.62 4.84 -1.93
CA GLN A 78 -18.99 3.52 -2.41
C GLN A 78 -17.79 2.74 -2.94
N ALA A 79 -16.88 3.38 -3.68
CA ALA A 79 -15.64 2.74 -4.13
C ALA A 79 -14.81 2.23 -2.95
N MET A 80 -14.69 3.00 -1.86
CA MET A 80 -13.98 2.58 -0.65
C MET A 80 -14.62 1.36 0.05
N ILE A 81 -15.89 1.07 -0.24
CA ILE A 81 -16.58 -0.11 0.30
C ILE A 81 -16.42 -1.32 -0.63
N SER A 82 -16.70 -1.17 -1.93
CA SER A 82 -16.97 -2.31 -2.80
C SER A 82 -16.14 -2.40 -4.07
N ALA A 83 -15.32 -1.41 -4.41
CA ALA A 83 -14.50 -1.44 -5.62
C ALA A 83 -13.64 -2.71 -5.69
N ASN A 84 -13.47 -3.23 -6.91
CA ASN A 84 -12.65 -4.39 -7.20
C ASN A 84 -11.69 -4.20 -8.40
N THR A 85 -11.52 -2.96 -8.86
CA THR A 85 -10.66 -2.60 -9.98
C THR A 85 -9.64 -1.56 -9.53
N MET A 86 -8.36 -1.79 -9.82
CA MET A 86 -7.31 -0.80 -9.61
C MET A 86 -7.26 0.17 -10.80
N TYR A 87 -6.90 1.41 -10.51
CA TYR A 87 -6.65 2.47 -11.48
C TYR A 87 -5.20 2.91 -11.38
N ASN A 88 -4.41 2.62 -12.41
CA ASN A 88 -2.98 2.93 -12.41
C ASN A 88 -2.61 4.03 -13.42
N TYR A 89 -3.61 4.70 -14.00
CA TYR A 89 -3.41 5.84 -14.90
C TYR A 89 -3.61 7.16 -14.15
N PHE A 90 -2.55 7.94 -14.04
CA PHE A 90 -2.59 9.27 -13.44
C PHE A 90 -2.62 10.30 -14.57
N VAL A 91 -3.83 10.76 -14.92
CA VAL A 91 -4.05 11.76 -15.99
C VAL A 91 -4.14 13.15 -15.35
N PRO A 92 -3.39 14.17 -15.84
CA PRO A 92 -3.41 15.51 -15.27
C PRO A 92 -4.81 16.10 -15.10
N GLY A 93 -4.98 16.86 -14.01
CA GLY A 93 -6.24 17.51 -13.66
C GLY A 93 -7.07 16.73 -12.62
N PRO A 94 -8.26 17.25 -12.28
CA PRO A 94 -9.15 16.62 -11.31
C PRO A 94 -9.89 15.42 -11.93
N LYS A 95 -9.96 14.31 -11.19
CA LYS A 95 -10.69 13.11 -11.59
C LYS A 95 -11.40 12.48 -10.41
N THR A 96 -12.70 12.24 -10.56
CA THR A 96 -13.45 11.35 -9.67
C THR A 96 -13.52 9.97 -10.31
N LEU A 97 -13.06 8.94 -9.61
CA LEU A 97 -13.17 7.56 -10.06
C LEU A 97 -14.59 7.05 -9.81
N ASP A 98 -15.02 6.08 -10.61
CA ASP A 98 -16.31 5.43 -10.43
C ASP A 98 -16.35 4.54 -9.17
N ASP A 99 -17.54 4.04 -8.83
CA ASP A 99 -17.77 3.26 -7.60
C ASP A 99 -17.09 1.89 -7.60
N ASN A 100 -16.55 1.47 -8.72
CA ASN A 100 -15.86 0.18 -8.84
C ASN A 100 -14.33 0.31 -8.95
N THR A 101 -13.79 1.52 -8.84
CA THR A 101 -12.40 1.80 -9.17
C THR A 101 -11.67 2.54 -8.03
N LEU A 102 -10.46 2.08 -7.71
CA LEU A 102 -9.58 2.66 -6.69
C LEU A 102 -8.14 2.76 -7.20
N CYS A 103 -7.33 3.58 -6.53
CA CYS A 103 -5.87 3.54 -6.65
C CYS A 103 -5.23 3.83 -5.28
N VAL A 104 -4.04 3.32 -5.05
CA VAL A 104 -3.26 3.49 -3.80
C VAL A 104 -3.90 2.84 -2.57
N TRP A 105 -5.22 2.86 -2.44
CA TRP A 105 -5.97 2.22 -1.35
C TRP A 105 -6.70 0.98 -1.83
N LEU A 106 -7.01 0.07 -0.91
CA LEU A 106 -7.89 -1.06 -1.15
C LEU A 106 -9.29 -0.77 -0.60
N SER A 107 -10.32 -1.29 -1.27
CA SER A 107 -11.67 -1.28 -0.71
C SER A 107 -11.79 -2.25 0.47
N LYS A 108 -12.81 -2.05 1.30
CA LYS A 108 -13.15 -3.00 2.38
C LYS A 108 -13.41 -4.41 1.83
N ASN A 109 -14.03 -4.49 0.64
CA ASN A 109 -14.32 -5.76 -0.02
C ASN A 109 -13.04 -6.49 -0.45
N ILE A 110 -12.09 -5.78 -1.12
CA ILE A 110 -10.80 -6.37 -1.51
C ILE A 110 -10.06 -6.81 -0.24
N PHE A 111 -9.90 -5.93 0.75
CA PHE A 111 -9.20 -6.25 1.99
C PHE A 111 -9.80 -7.49 2.67
N ALA A 112 -11.12 -7.52 2.87
CA ALA A 112 -11.78 -8.65 3.51
C ALA A 112 -11.67 -9.97 2.70
N GLY A 113 -11.61 -9.87 1.37
CA GLY A 113 -11.39 -11.04 0.50
C GLY A 113 -9.96 -11.57 0.59
N LEU A 114 -8.97 -10.67 0.63
CA LEU A 114 -7.56 -11.03 0.75
C LEU A 114 -7.24 -11.65 2.10
N MET A 115 -7.82 -11.13 3.19
CA MET A 115 -7.61 -11.65 4.55
C MET A 115 -8.28 -13.02 4.82
N LYS A 116 -8.74 -13.71 3.76
CA LYS A 116 -9.23 -15.10 3.80
C LYS A 116 -8.21 -16.02 3.14
N PRO A 117 -7.26 -16.62 3.89
CA PRO A 117 -6.18 -17.42 3.31
C PRO A 117 -6.70 -18.49 2.33
N GLY A 118 -6.06 -18.62 1.18
CA GLY A 118 -6.38 -19.60 0.13
C GLY A 118 -7.70 -19.38 -0.62
N LYS A 119 -8.56 -18.43 -0.20
CA LYS A 119 -9.81 -18.11 -0.91
C LYS A 119 -9.64 -17.04 -1.97
N GLY A 120 -8.96 -15.96 -1.63
CA GLY A 120 -8.72 -14.82 -2.51
C GLY A 120 -10.00 -14.09 -2.95
N ILE A 121 -9.82 -13.09 -3.78
CA ILE A 121 -10.88 -12.28 -4.37
C ILE A 121 -10.63 -12.03 -5.85
N MET A 122 -11.68 -12.02 -6.66
CA MET A 122 -11.60 -11.60 -8.05
C MET A 122 -11.49 -10.10 -8.14
N MET A 123 -10.39 -9.60 -8.72
CA MET A 123 -10.17 -8.18 -8.96
C MET A 123 -9.39 -7.93 -10.24
N LYS A 124 -9.42 -6.70 -10.74
CA LYS A 124 -8.59 -6.25 -11.85
C LYS A 124 -7.42 -5.45 -11.32
N MET A 125 -6.22 -5.78 -11.78
CA MET A 125 -4.99 -5.06 -11.40
C MET A 125 -4.86 -3.72 -12.11
N ASN A 126 -5.61 -3.52 -13.20
CA ASN A 126 -5.79 -2.24 -13.89
C ASN A 126 -7.12 -2.19 -14.63
N ILE A 127 -7.56 -0.98 -15.03
CA ILE A 127 -8.68 -0.79 -15.93
C ILE A 127 -8.36 -1.47 -17.28
N GLY A 128 -9.30 -2.28 -17.78
CA GLY A 128 -9.11 -3.03 -19.02
C GLY A 128 -8.54 -4.45 -18.84
N ASP A 129 -7.94 -4.75 -17.69
CA ASP A 129 -7.43 -6.10 -17.42
C ASP A 129 -8.55 -7.13 -17.32
N VAL A 130 -8.21 -8.37 -17.60
CA VAL A 130 -9.03 -9.52 -17.22
C VAL A 130 -8.97 -9.68 -15.69
N PRO A 131 -10.11 -9.92 -15.01
CA PRO A 131 -10.10 -10.16 -13.59
C PRO A 131 -9.21 -11.34 -13.21
N LYS A 132 -8.39 -11.17 -12.18
CA LYS A 132 -7.52 -12.19 -11.60
C LYS A 132 -7.97 -12.52 -10.20
N LYS A 133 -7.80 -13.76 -9.79
CA LYS A 133 -8.02 -14.18 -8.41
C LYS A 133 -6.78 -13.82 -7.60
N MET A 134 -6.85 -12.82 -6.75
CA MET A 134 -5.77 -12.39 -5.87
C MET A 134 -6.01 -12.90 -4.45
N GLY A 135 -4.95 -13.32 -3.75
CA GLY A 135 -5.07 -13.79 -2.37
C GLY A 135 -3.76 -13.75 -1.60
N THR A 136 -3.85 -13.70 -0.28
CA THR A 136 -2.69 -13.78 0.63
C THR A 136 -2.33 -15.23 0.94
N TYR A 137 -1.06 -15.45 1.25
CA TYR A 137 -0.50 -16.73 1.63
C TYR A 137 0.18 -16.62 3.01
N ALA A 138 -0.07 -17.55 3.90
CA ALA A 138 0.29 -17.45 5.32
C ALA A 138 1.82 -17.47 5.62
N GLU A 139 2.66 -17.76 4.63
CA GLU A 139 4.11 -17.89 4.82
C GLU A 139 4.91 -16.66 4.38
N ASP A 140 4.25 -15.64 3.82
CA ASP A 140 4.91 -14.52 3.13
C ASP A 140 4.74 -13.17 3.86
N ASN A 141 4.80 -13.12 5.18
CA ASN A 141 4.88 -11.84 5.89
C ASN A 141 6.27 -11.24 5.66
N GLU A 142 6.33 -10.23 4.82
CA GLU A 142 7.54 -9.46 4.55
C GLU A 142 7.54 -8.17 5.37
N GLU A 143 8.71 -7.59 5.51
CA GLU A 143 8.90 -6.28 6.12
C GLU A 143 9.37 -5.28 5.06
N LEU A 144 8.70 -4.15 4.97
CA LEU A 144 9.13 -3.04 4.13
C LEU A 144 9.86 -1.98 4.97
N LYS A 145 11.08 -1.64 4.58
CA LYS A 145 11.83 -0.52 5.16
C LYS A 145 11.49 0.76 4.41
N ILE A 146 10.98 1.75 5.11
CA ILE A 146 10.63 3.07 4.58
C ILE A 146 11.29 4.18 5.40
N LEU A 147 11.20 5.41 4.91
CA LEU A 147 11.49 6.60 5.71
C LEU A 147 10.18 7.19 6.24
N VAL A 148 10.16 7.56 7.51
CA VAL A 148 9.08 8.36 8.11
C VAL A 148 9.72 9.64 8.62
N ASN A 149 9.42 10.77 7.97
CA ASN A 149 10.04 12.07 8.26
C ASN A 149 11.58 12.03 8.24
N GLY A 150 12.17 11.19 7.37
CA GLY A 150 13.63 11.01 7.25
C GLY A 150 14.23 9.94 8.16
N GLU A 151 13.48 9.37 9.09
CA GLU A 151 13.92 8.28 9.96
C GLU A 151 13.56 6.92 9.35
N LYS A 152 14.47 5.94 9.50
CA LYS A 152 14.24 4.58 8.97
C LYS A 152 13.28 3.83 9.88
N GLU A 153 12.22 3.34 9.29
CA GLU A 153 11.17 2.59 9.96
C GLU A 153 10.85 1.29 9.21
N THR A 154 10.26 0.34 9.92
CA THR A 154 9.82 -0.94 9.35
C THR A 154 8.30 -1.03 9.41
N VAL A 155 7.70 -1.46 8.31
CA VAL A 155 6.26 -1.67 8.16
C VAL A 155 6.01 -3.13 7.82
N GLU A 156 5.12 -3.79 8.58
CA GLU A 156 4.60 -5.10 8.16
C GLU A 156 3.74 -4.97 6.91
N GLU A 157 3.91 -5.92 6.02
CA GLU A 157 3.13 -5.99 4.81
C GLU A 157 2.55 -7.39 4.61
N GLU A 158 1.30 -7.40 4.15
CA GLU A 158 0.62 -8.59 3.66
C GLU A 158 0.86 -8.71 2.17
N LEU A 159 1.34 -9.87 1.71
CA LEU A 159 1.61 -10.11 0.29
C LEU A 159 0.41 -10.79 -0.37
N ALA A 160 -0.13 -10.17 -1.40
CA ALA A 160 -1.15 -10.74 -2.27
C ALA A 160 -0.58 -11.12 -3.64
N LYS A 161 -0.79 -12.35 -4.05
CA LYS A 161 -0.38 -12.90 -5.36
C LYS A 161 -1.59 -13.40 -6.15
N GLU A 162 -1.42 -13.54 -7.45
CA GLU A 162 -2.39 -14.24 -8.29
C GLU A 162 -2.46 -15.73 -7.89
N LEU A 163 -3.69 -16.23 -7.74
CA LEU A 163 -3.95 -17.61 -7.37
C LEU A 163 -4.55 -18.41 -8.56
N ASN A 164 -4.15 -19.65 -8.72
CA ASN A 164 -4.80 -20.60 -9.62
C ASN A 164 -6.17 -21.05 -9.08
N GLY A 165 -6.84 -21.96 -9.79
CA GLY A 165 -8.13 -22.53 -9.38
C GLY A 165 -8.10 -23.24 -8.03
N GLU A 166 -6.95 -23.77 -7.63
CA GLU A 166 -6.73 -24.52 -6.39
C GLU A 166 -6.35 -23.60 -5.20
N GLY A 167 -6.19 -22.27 -5.45
CA GLY A 167 -5.80 -21.30 -4.43
C GLY A 167 -4.29 -21.24 -4.16
N THR A 168 -3.48 -21.76 -5.08
CA THR A 168 -2.02 -21.72 -5.01
C THR A 168 -1.48 -20.53 -5.81
N PRO A 169 -0.44 -19.82 -5.34
CA PRO A 169 0.17 -18.71 -6.07
C PRO A 169 0.68 -19.11 -7.46
N VAL A 170 0.45 -18.25 -8.45
CA VAL A 170 0.90 -18.40 -9.83
C VAL A 170 2.03 -17.41 -10.11
N GLY A 171 3.28 -17.86 -10.00
CA GLY A 171 4.44 -17.01 -10.31
C GLY A 171 4.63 -15.79 -9.38
N ASN A 172 5.51 -14.89 -9.80
CA ASN A 172 5.86 -13.66 -9.06
C ASN A 172 5.73 -12.39 -9.91
N ASP A 173 5.12 -12.48 -11.09
CA ASP A 173 5.07 -11.34 -12.02
C ASP A 173 3.99 -10.34 -11.67
N VAL A 174 2.92 -10.80 -11.02
CA VAL A 174 1.80 -9.97 -10.58
C VAL A 174 1.58 -10.15 -9.09
N PHE A 175 1.85 -9.10 -8.33
CA PHE A 175 1.61 -9.06 -6.90
C PHE A 175 1.39 -7.64 -6.40
N PHE A 176 0.88 -7.51 -5.20
CA PHE A 176 0.96 -6.28 -4.42
C PHE A 176 1.05 -6.60 -2.94
N THR A 177 1.64 -5.66 -2.19
CA THR A 177 1.64 -5.71 -0.73
C THR A 177 0.87 -4.54 -0.17
N PHE A 178 0.32 -4.71 1.02
CA PHE A 178 -0.49 -3.72 1.70
C PHE A 178 -0.33 -3.84 3.21
N ASN A 179 -0.60 -2.75 3.94
CA ASN A 179 -0.58 -2.77 5.40
C ASN A 179 -1.83 -3.48 5.95
N ASN A 180 -1.65 -4.26 7.00
CA ASN A 180 -2.74 -4.96 7.69
C ASN A 180 -3.62 -4.00 8.52
N SER A 181 -4.41 -3.19 7.84
CA SER A 181 -5.34 -2.24 8.46
C SER A 181 -6.68 -2.22 7.75
N ALA A 182 -7.71 -2.81 8.37
CA ALA A 182 -9.07 -2.82 7.83
C ALA A 182 -9.70 -1.42 7.64
N LYS A 183 -9.21 -0.41 8.37
CA LYS A 183 -9.73 0.96 8.25
C LYS A 183 -9.11 1.72 7.08
N MET A 184 -7.83 1.49 6.80
CA MET A 184 -7.08 2.25 5.81
C MET A 184 -6.01 1.35 5.19
N PRO A 185 -6.42 0.35 4.39
CA PRO A 185 -5.47 -0.51 3.69
C PRO A 185 -4.84 0.26 2.53
N VAL A 186 -3.55 0.56 2.65
CA VAL A 186 -2.75 1.27 1.66
C VAL A 186 -1.85 0.27 0.95
N ILE A 187 -1.73 0.38 -0.36
CA ILE A 187 -0.77 -0.40 -1.15
C ILE A 187 0.63 0.10 -0.82
N LEU A 188 1.52 -0.82 -0.46
CA LEU A 188 2.91 -0.55 -0.13
C LEU A 188 3.83 -0.83 -1.30
N ARG A 189 3.62 -1.94 -2.00
CA ARG A 189 4.29 -2.32 -3.25
C ARG A 189 3.26 -2.88 -4.23
N MET A 190 3.53 -2.74 -5.53
CA MET A 190 2.76 -3.39 -6.58
C MET A 190 3.67 -3.68 -7.77
N ARG A 191 3.52 -4.85 -8.34
CA ARG A 191 4.08 -5.25 -9.63
C ARG A 191 2.97 -5.75 -10.54
N ASN A 192 2.93 -5.18 -11.71
CA ASN A 192 2.13 -5.61 -12.86
C ASN A 192 3.01 -5.31 -14.10
N ASP A 193 2.60 -4.41 -15.00
CA ASP A 193 3.44 -3.92 -16.11
C ASP A 193 4.49 -2.87 -15.65
N PHE A 194 4.44 -2.47 -14.40
CA PHE A 194 5.36 -1.53 -13.75
C PHE A 194 5.61 -1.99 -12.30
N TYR A 195 6.60 -1.39 -11.65
CA TYR A 195 6.86 -1.61 -10.24
C TYR A 195 6.74 -0.28 -9.47
N ILE A 196 6.00 -0.32 -8.36
CA ILE A 196 5.84 0.82 -7.45
C ILE A 196 6.11 0.35 -6.02
N VAL A 197 6.82 1.18 -5.24
CA VAL A 197 7.12 0.91 -3.83
C VAL A 197 7.06 2.18 -3.00
N LEU A 198 6.34 2.14 -1.88
CA LEU A 198 6.34 3.21 -0.89
C LEU A 198 7.74 3.32 -0.27
N LYS A 199 8.41 4.45 -0.44
CA LYS A 199 9.75 4.69 0.08
C LYS A 199 9.81 5.66 1.25
N GLU A 200 8.85 6.59 1.31
CA GLU A 200 8.85 7.62 2.34
C GLU A 200 7.44 8.11 2.66
N ILE A 201 7.21 8.40 3.94
CA ILE A 201 6.03 9.10 4.44
C ILE A 201 6.48 10.39 5.12
N LYS A 202 5.90 11.53 4.70
CA LYS A 202 6.09 12.84 5.35
C LYS A 202 4.80 13.26 6.00
N THR A 203 4.79 13.34 7.32
CA THR A 203 3.67 13.91 8.08
C THR A 203 3.89 15.40 8.28
N LYS A 204 2.79 16.17 8.37
CA LYS A 204 2.85 17.56 8.77
C LYS A 204 3.04 17.68 10.26
#